data_80f0137be825eb55a7b4aa6505d180e1
#
_entry.id   80f0137be825eb55a7b4aa6505d180e1
#
_cell.length_a   1.000
_cell.length_b   1.000
_cell.length_c   1.000
_cell.angle_alpha   90.00
_cell.angle_beta   90.00
_cell.angle_gamma   90.00
#
_symmetry.space_group_name_H-M   'P 1'
#
loop_
_entity.id
_entity.type
_entity.pdbx_description
1 polymer ?
#
loop_
_entity_poly.entity_id
_entity_poly.type
_entity_poly.pdbx_seq_one_letter_code
_entity_poly.pdbx_strand_id
1 'polypeptide(L)'
;MKISKLNQRRLDNFKNNKRGYYSFWIFSFLFIFSLFADFIANEKPLLVKYNSKFYYPIFSYYSETTFGGDFETEADYKDPYVKNLIEENGWMFMPVIPYSYNTIIRDLDSPAPSPPSKNNWLGTDDQARDVLSRLIYGFRISVLFGFTLT
;
A
#
# COMPACT_ATOMS: atom_id res chain seq x y z
N MET A 1 23.88 13.10 -26.63
CA MET A 1 22.85 12.83 -27.65
C MET A 1 22.14 14.17 -27.93
N LYS A 2 22.29 14.74 -29.16
CA LYS A 2 21.65 16.03 -29.49
C LYS A 2 20.18 15.78 -29.82
N ILE A 3 19.28 16.38 -29.06
CA ILE A 3 17.83 16.34 -29.30
C ILE A 3 17.55 17.02 -30.65
N SER A 4 16.74 16.41 -31.52
CA SER A 4 16.37 16.98 -32.80
C SER A 4 15.62 18.32 -32.57
N LYS A 5 15.77 19.28 -33.51
CA LYS A 5 15.09 20.60 -33.44
C LYS A 5 13.56 20.46 -33.28
N LEU A 6 12.97 19.40 -33.87
CA LEU A 6 11.54 19.12 -33.76
C LEU A 6 11.15 18.72 -32.33
N ASN A 7 11.93 17.83 -31.71
CA ASN A 7 11.68 17.38 -30.35
C ASN A 7 11.91 18.49 -29.33
N GLN A 8 12.89 19.37 -29.57
CA GLN A 8 13.12 20.52 -28.74
C GLN A 8 11.90 21.48 -28.77
N ARG A 9 11.37 21.77 -29.95
CA ARG A 9 10.16 22.59 -30.10
C ARG A 9 8.93 21.96 -29.43
N ARG A 10 8.77 20.66 -29.49
CA ARG A 10 7.69 19.93 -28.78
C ARG A 10 7.83 20.06 -27.27
N LEU A 11 9.04 19.91 -26.74
CA LEU A 11 9.36 20.09 -25.32
C LEU A 11 9.07 21.52 -24.85
N ASP A 12 9.47 22.52 -25.63
CA ASP A 12 9.23 23.91 -25.29
C ASP A 12 7.74 24.25 -25.30
N ASN A 13 6.97 23.72 -26.27
CA ASN A 13 5.51 23.86 -26.31
C ASN A 13 4.84 23.21 -25.12
N PHE A 14 5.31 22.02 -24.70
CA PHE A 14 4.81 21.34 -23.52
C PHE A 14 5.08 22.12 -22.22
N LYS A 15 6.31 22.64 -22.05
CA LYS A 15 6.69 23.48 -20.90
C LYS A 15 5.91 24.77 -20.83
N ASN A 16 5.62 25.39 -22.00
CA ASN A 16 4.86 26.61 -22.08
C ASN A 16 3.38 26.44 -21.76
N ASN A 17 2.85 25.22 -21.95
CA ASN A 17 1.51 24.86 -21.48
C ASN A 17 1.54 24.50 -19.99
N LYS A 18 1.51 25.54 -19.14
CA LYS A 18 1.63 25.36 -17.67
C LYS A 18 0.63 24.38 -17.09
N ARG A 19 -0.62 24.36 -17.56
CA ARG A 19 -1.65 23.43 -17.08
C ARG A 19 -1.26 21.98 -17.39
N GLY A 20 -0.93 21.68 -18.64
CA GLY A 20 -0.50 20.34 -19.05
C GLY A 20 0.79 19.90 -18.36
N TYR A 21 1.74 20.83 -18.19
CA TYR A 21 3.00 20.56 -17.50
C TYR A 21 2.80 20.16 -16.03
N TYR A 22 2.03 20.94 -15.26
CA TYR A 22 1.77 20.61 -13.85
C TYR A 22 0.91 19.35 -13.70
N SER A 23 -0.12 19.18 -14.54
CA SER A 23 -0.94 17.96 -14.51
C SER A 23 -0.12 16.71 -14.78
N PHE A 24 0.82 16.76 -15.72
CA PHE A 24 1.73 15.65 -16.01
C PHE A 24 2.58 15.29 -14.79
N TRP A 25 3.17 16.27 -14.12
CA TRP A 25 4.01 16.01 -12.95
C TRP A 25 3.22 15.51 -11.76
N ILE A 26 2.03 16.06 -11.50
CA ILE A 26 1.14 15.60 -10.44
C ILE A 26 0.73 14.13 -10.70
N PHE A 27 0.29 13.85 -11.93
CA PHE A 27 -0.08 12.49 -12.33
C PHE A 27 1.09 11.52 -12.20
N SER A 28 2.27 11.90 -12.70
CA SER A 28 3.49 11.08 -12.62
C SER A 28 3.89 10.81 -11.19
N PHE A 29 3.81 11.81 -10.31
CA PHE A 29 4.09 11.65 -8.88
C PHE A 29 3.11 10.66 -8.23
N LEU A 30 1.81 10.82 -8.45
CA LEU A 30 0.79 9.91 -7.93
C LEU A 30 0.97 8.49 -8.45
N PHE A 31 1.32 8.34 -9.73
CA PHE A 31 1.58 7.04 -10.32
C PHE A 31 2.82 6.37 -9.70
N ILE A 32 3.95 7.09 -9.62
CA ILE A 32 5.17 6.56 -8.97
C ILE A 32 4.88 6.19 -7.52
N PHE A 33 4.15 7.03 -6.78
CA PHE A 33 3.73 6.75 -5.41
C PHE A 33 2.89 5.46 -5.33
N SER A 34 1.96 5.26 -6.28
CA SER A 34 1.11 4.05 -6.31
C SER A 34 1.88 2.77 -6.63
N LEU A 35 3.06 2.83 -7.27
CA LEU A 35 3.92 1.66 -7.48
C LEU A 35 4.43 1.07 -6.16
N PHE A 36 4.53 1.90 -5.13
CA PHE A 36 4.91 1.50 -3.78
C PHE A 36 3.70 1.17 -2.89
N ALA A 37 2.55 0.86 -3.49
CA ALA A 37 1.31 0.58 -2.76
C ALA A 37 1.50 -0.49 -1.67
N ASP A 38 2.24 -1.56 -1.95
CA ASP A 38 2.48 -2.65 -1.01
C ASP A 38 3.28 -2.23 0.24
N PHE A 39 4.10 -1.17 0.13
CA PHE A 39 4.83 -0.59 1.26
C PHE A 39 4.02 0.44 2.04
N ILE A 40 2.99 1.02 1.41
CA ILE A 40 2.17 2.09 1.98
C ILE A 40 0.92 1.53 2.63
N ALA A 41 0.30 0.55 1.97
CA ALA A 41 -1.00 -0.03 2.33
C ALA A 41 -0.93 -1.56 2.23
N ASN A 42 -0.71 -2.23 3.34
CA ASN A 42 -0.62 -3.69 3.42
C ASN A 42 -1.01 -4.18 4.81
N GLU A 43 -1.57 -5.37 4.89
CA GLU A 43 -1.86 -6.04 6.16
C GLU A 43 -0.64 -6.71 6.80
N LYS A 44 0.44 -6.91 6.02
CA LYS A 44 1.70 -7.50 6.48
C LYS A 44 2.67 -6.41 6.92
N PRO A 45 3.40 -6.61 8.03
CA PRO A 45 4.44 -5.68 8.45
C PRO A 45 5.59 -5.64 7.45
N LEU A 46 6.20 -4.45 7.30
CA LEU A 46 7.38 -4.25 6.47
C LEU A 46 8.60 -4.94 7.08
N LEU A 47 8.66 -4.95 8.40
CA LEU A 47 9.78 -5.49 9.16
C LEU A 47 9.28 -6.04 10.49
N VAL A 48 9.72 -7.24 10.84
CA VAL A 48 9.53 -7.83 12.16
C VAL A 48 10.90 -8.18 12.73
N LYS A 49 11.17 -7.76 13.95
CA LYS A 49 12.30 -8.24 14.74
C LYS A 49 11.76 -9.18 15.79
N TYR A 50 12.21 -10.43 15.78
CA TYR A 50 11.81 -11.44 16.75
C TYR A 50 13.02 -12.28 17.16
N ASN A 51 13.24 -12.47 18.45
CA ASN A 51 14.41 -13.22 18.99
C ASN A 51 15.76 -12.79 18.36
N SER A 52 15.99 -11.47 18.23
CA SER A 52 17.19 -10.87 17.62
C SER A 52 17.38 -11.16 16.12
N LYS A 53 16.43 -11.77 15.45
CA LYS A 53 16.40 -11.98 13.98
C LYS A 53 15.44 -11.01 13.31
N PHE A 54 15.74 -10.66 12.06
CA PHE A 54 14.88 -9.81 11.22
C PHE A 54 14.13 -10.66 10.20
N TYR A 55 12.86 -10.37 10.06
CA TYR A 55 11.93 -11.01 9.12
C TYR A 55 11.26 -9.93 8.27
N TYR A 56 10.99 -10.25 7.01
CA TYR A 56 10.40 -9.35 6.02
C TYR A 56 9.11 -9.94 5.44
N PRO A 57 7.99 -9.88 6.18
CA PRO A 57 6.74 -10.53 5.77
C PRO A 57 6.16 -10.04 4.46
N ILE A 58 6.48 -8.81 4.06
CA ILE A 58 6.07 -8.26 2.77
C ILE A 58 6.66 -9.02 1.57
N PHE A 59 7.82 -9.66 1.73
CA PHE A 59 8.53 -10.36 0.66
C PHE A 59 8.49 -11.88 0.80
N SER A 60 8.26 -12.39 2.00
CA SER A 60 8.38 -13.81 2.31
C SER A 60 7.25 -14.27 3.21
N TYR A 61 6.82 -15.50 2.97
CA TYR A 61 5.88 -16.20 3.83
C TYR A 61 6.56 -16.64 5.12
N TYR A 62 5.91 -16.38 6.25
CA TYR A 62 6.31 -16.91 7.55
C TYR A 62 5.09 -17.53 8.23
N SER A 63 5.25 -18.77 8.72
CA SER A 63 4.21 -19.40 9.52
C SER A 63 4.12 -18.79 10.91
N GLU A 64 2.97 -18.91 11.53
CA GLU A 64 2.75 -18.48 12.90
C GLU A 64 3.71 -19.16 13.89
N THR A 65 4.06 -20.44 13.62
CA THR A 65 5.06 -21.18 14.41
C THR A 65 6.44 -20.53 14.44
N THR A 66 6.79 -19.72 13.42
CA THR A 66 8.04 -18.95 13.39
C THR A 66 8.12 -17.95 14.55
N PHE A 67 6.97 -17.46 15.00
CA PHE A 67 6.83 -16.48 16.09
C PHE A 67 6.35 -17.12 17.40
N GLY A 68 6.36 -18.46 17.48
CA GLY A 68 5.97 -19.21 18.68
C GLY A 68 4.50 -19.52 18.78
N GLY A 69 3.72 -19.35 17.71
CA GLY A 69 2.33 -19.76 17.65
C GLY A 69 2.13 -21.26 17.34
N ASP A 70 0.89 -21.66 17.25
CA ASP A 70 0.51 -23.09 17.19
C ASP A 70 0.28 -23.60 15.77
N PHE A 71 0.07 -22.71 14.78
CA PHE A 71 -0.34 -23.10 13.43
C PHE A 71 0.78 -22.93 12.39
N GLU A 72 0.86 -23.88 11.46
CA GLU A 72 1.78 -23.78 10.30
C GLU A 72 1.24 -22.90 9.16
N THR A 73 0.05 -22.33 9.34
CA THR A 73 -0.52 -21.34 8.41
C THR A 73 0.23 -20.02 8.47
N GLU A 74 0.07 -19.17 7.47
CA GLU A 74 0.65 -17.82 7.47
C GLU A 74 0.22 -17.05 8.71
N ALA A 75 1.17 -16.39 9.36
CA ALA A 75 0.92 -15.56 10.53
C ALA A 75 -0.02 -14.41 10.18
N ASP A 76 -1.15 -14.30 10.90
CA ASP A 76 -2.00 -13.10 10.85
C ASP A 76 -1.46 -12.07 11.84
N TYR A 77 -0.71 -11.10 11.31
CA TYR A 77 -0.08 -10.04 12.12
C TYR A 77 -1.07 -9.06 12.77
N LYS A 78 -2.36 -9.19 12.44
CA LYS A 78 -3.45 -8.41 13.07
C LYS A 78 -4.13 -9.18 14.19
N ASP A 79 -3.95 -10.50 14.24
CA ASP A 79 -4.44 -11.31 15.34
C ASP A 79 -3.76 -10.84 16.64
N PRO A 80 -4.53 -10.48 17.69
CA PRO A 80 -3.97 -10.07 18.98
C PRO A 80 -3.02 -11.09 19.59
N TYR A 81 -3.25 -12.39 19.37
CA TYR A 81 -2.41 -13.46 19.87
C TYR A 81 -1.01 -13.41 19.20
N VAL A 82 -0.96 -13.42 17.87
CA VAL A 82 0.31 -13.34 17.11
C VAL A 82 1.05 -12.05 17.41
N LYS A 83 0.31 -10.95 17.50
CA LYS A 83 0.87 -9.64 17.85
C LYS A 83 1.56 -9.67 19.21
N ASN A 84 0.91 -10.22 20.23
CA ASN A 84 1.48 -10.32 21.57
C ASN A 84 2.74 -11.21 21.57
N LEU A 85 2.74 -12.36 20.88
CA LEU A 85 3.91 -13.23 20.76
C LEU A 85 5.13 -12.50 20.19
N ILE A 86 4.89 -11.66 19.16
CA ILE A 86 5.96 -10.86 18.54
C ILE A 86 6.43 -9.75 19.49
N GLU A 87 5.51 -9.04 20.16
CA GLU A 87 5.82 -7.91 21.05
C GLU A 87 6.53 -8.35 22.34
N GLU A 88 6.30 -9.57 22.84
CA GLU A 88 7.02 -10.13 23.99
C GLU A 88 8.53 -10.30 23.73
N ASN A 89 8.92 -10.65 22.51
CA ASN A 89 10.29 -10.97 22.16
C ASN A 89 10.89 -10.08 21.06
N GLY A 90 10.18 -9.01 20.70
CA GLY A 90 10.60 -8.12 19.64
C GLY A 90 9.67 -6.95 19.37
N TRP A 91 9.59 -6.57 18.12
CA TRP A 91 8.71 -5.50 17.63
C TRP A 91 8.41 -5.70 16.15
N MET A 92 7.32 -5.08 15.65
CA MET A 92 6.99 -5.06 14.24
C MET A 92 6.72 -3.63 13.75
N PHE A 93 7.06 -3.38 12.49
CA PHE A 93 6.83 -2.11 11.82
C PHE A 93 5.79 -2.29 10.73
N MET A 94 4.59 -1.79 10.99
CA MET A 94 3.47 -1.85 10.05
C MET A 94 3.55 -0.73 9.01
N PRO A 95 2.97 -0.92 7.81
CA PRO A 95 2.76 0.16 6.84
C PRO A 95 1.90 1.29 7.42
N VAL A 96 1.94 2.45 6.76
CA VAL A 96 1.16 3.64 7.16
C VAL A 96 -0.36 3.35 7.16
N ILE A 97 -0.81 2.56 6.18
CA ILE A 97 -2.18 2.05 6.11
C ILE A 97 -2.09 0.53 6.34
N PRO A 98 -2.48 0.03 7.53
CA PRO A 98 -2.32 -1.39 7.86
C PRO A 98 -3.42 -2.26 7.24
N TYR A 99 -3.86 -1.93 6.04
CA TYR A 99 -4.89 -2.63 5.28
C TYR A 99 -4.46 -2.76 3.82
N SER A 100 -4.65 -3.94 3.23
CA SER A 100 -4.52 -4.16 1.80
C SER A 100 -5.84 -3.79 1.08
N TYR A 101 -5.84 -3.82 -0.25
CA TYR A 101 -7.04 -3.51 -1.06
C TYR A 101 -8.21 -4.48 -0.85
N ASN A 102 -7.95 -5.69 -0.34
CA ASN A 102 -8.92 -6.75 -0.10
C ASN A 102 -9.13 -7.10 1.38
N THR A 103 -8.40 -6.45 2.29
CA THR A 103 -8.53 -6.69 3.73
C THR A 103 -9.91 -6.29 4.23
N ILE A 104 -10.65 -7.22 4.82
CA ILE A 104 -11.94 -6.96 5.47
C ILE A 104 -11.68 -6.60 6.92
N ILE A 105 -12.13 -5.41 7.32
CA ILE A 105 -11.95 -4.88 8.68
C ILE A 105 -13.10 -5.39 9.54
N ARG A 106 -12.80 -6.16 10.57
CA ARG A 106 -13.81 -6.81 11.42
C ARG A 106 -14.19 -5.99 12.65
N ASP A 107 -13.31 -5.08 13.06
CA ASP A 107 -13.38 -4.27 14.28
C ASP A 107 -13.73 -2.80 13.98
N LEU A 108 -14.73 -2.59 13.12
CA LEU A 108 -15.23 -1.25 12.82
C LEU A 108 -16.09 -0.71 13.95
N ASP A 109 -15.90 0.57 14.29
CA ASP A 109 -16.72 1.29 15.29
C ASP A 109 -18.19 1.46 14.84
N SER A 110 -18.46 1.40 13.55
CA SER A 110 -19.79 1.52 12.95
C SER A 110 -19.97 0.54 11.80
N PRO A 111 -21.24 0.15 11.46
CA PRO A 111 -21.50 -0.75 10.34
C PRO A 111 -20.92 -0.22 9.01
N ALA A 112 -20.47 -1.12 8.16
CA ALA A 112 -20.03 -0.77 6.81
C ALA A 112 -21.23 -0.38 5.91
N PRO A 113 -21.06 0.65 5.05
CA PRO A 113 -19.89 1.51 4.87
C PRO A 113 -19.71 2.51 6.03
N SER A 114 -18.50 2.54 6.62
CA SER A 114 -18.18 3.45 7.73
C SER A 114 -17.64 4.79 7.21
N PRO A 115 -17.96 5.90 7.90
CA PRO A 115 -17.42 7.22 7.55
C PRO A 115 -15.91 7.30 7.78
N PRO A 116 -15.22 8.33 7.25
CA PRO A 116 -13.81 8.61 7.53
C PRO A 116 -13.51 8.66 9.03
N SER A 117 -12.42 8.01 9.42
CA SER A 117 -11.95 7.93 10.81
C SER A 117 -10.43 8.06 10.88
N LYS A 118 -9.86 8.02 12.09
CA LYS A 118 -8.39 8.03 12.27
C LYS A 118 -7.70 6.81 11.67
N ASN A 119 -8.37 5.67 11.67
CA ASN A 119 -7.85 4.39 11.17
C ASN A 119 -8.16 4.20 9.68
N ASN A 120 -9.25 4.78 9.20
CA ASN A 120 -9.70 4.68 7.81
C ASN A 120 -9.97 6.09 7.27
N TRP A 121 -8.95 6.72 6.70
CA TRP A 121 -8.97 8.14 6.33
C TRP A 121 -10.05 8.53 5.30
N LEU A 122 -10.42 7.62 4.41
CA LEU A 122 -11.54 7.81 3.47
C LEU A 122 -12.74 6.92 3.80
N GLY A 123 -12.77 6.34 5.00
CA GLY A 123 -13.82 5.40 5.41
C GLY A 123 -13.65 4.02 4.77
N THR A 124 -14.72 3.23 4.84
CA THR A 124 -14.77 1.88 4.28
C THR A 124 -15.86 1.75 3.22
N ASP A 125 -15.72 0.75 2.36
CA ASP A 125 -16.77 0.39 1.41
C ASP A 125 -17.84 -0.52 2.08
N ASP A 126 -18.80 -0.97 1.26
CA ASP A 126 -19.89 -1.85 1.65
C ASP A 126 -19.44 -3.23 2.16
N GLN A 127 -18.21 -3.63 1.85
CA GLN A 127 -17.60 -4.88 2.30
C GLN A 127 -16.59 -4.67 3.45
N ALA A 128 -16.66 -3.51 4.13
CA ALA A 128 -15.75 -3.17 5.23
C ALA A 128 -14.26 -3.14 4.83
N ARG A 129 -13.93 -2.76 3.58
CA ARG A 129 -12.55 -2.61 3.11
C ARG A 129 -12.17 -1.14 3.08
N ASP A 130 -10.90 -0.83 3.38
CA ASP A 130 -10.39 0.54 3.37
C ASP A 130 -10.41 1.17 1.98
N VAL A 131 -11.12 2.30 1.84
CA VAL A 131 -11.30 2.99 0.55
C VAL A 131 -9.98 3.56 0.04
N LEU A 132 -9.11 4.08 0.92
CA LEU A 132 -7.83 4.67 0.50
C LEU A 132 -6.88 3.63 -0.04
N SER A 133 -6.77 2.46 0.62
CA SER A 133 -5.99 1.32 0.11
C SER A 133 -6.46 0.91 -1.27
N ARG A 134 -7.76 0.74 -1.44
CA ARG A 134 -8.36 0.37 -2.74
C ARG A 134 -8.11 1.40 -3.83
N LEU A 135 -8.14 2.68 -3.49
CA LEU A 135 -7.87 3.76 -4.42
C LEU A 135 -6.41 3.75 -4.91
N ILE A 136 -5.44 3.54 -4.00
CA ILE A 136 -4.01 3.47 -4.35
C ILE A 136 -3.74 2.28 -5.27
N TYR A 137 -4.23 1.09 -4.92
CA TYR A 137 -4.06 -0.12 -5.74
C TYR A 137 -4.81 -0.04 -7.06
N GLY A 138 -6.06 0.45 -7.06
CA GLY A 138 -6.88 0.63 -8.25
C GLY A 138 -6.27 1.61 -9.24
N PHE A 139 -5.70 2.73 -8.75
CA PHE A 139 -4.99 3.69 -9.58
C PHE A 139 -3.77 3.06 -10.25
N ARG A 140 -2.92 2.32 -9.50
CA ARG A 140 -1.78 1.59 -10.06
C ARG A 140 -2.19 0.66 -11.19
N ILE A 141 -3.20 -0.18 -10.95
CA ILE A 141 -3.66 -1.16 -11.95
C ILE A 141 -4.22 -0.44 -13.18
N SER A 142 -5.04 0.60 -12.99
CA SER A 142 -5.65 1.35 -14.10
C SER A 142 -4.62 2.01 -15.00
N VAL A 143 -3.57 2.61 -14.42
CA VAL A 143 -2.50 3.26 -15.19
C VAL A 143 -1.64 2.23 -15.92
N LEU A 144 -1.25 1.14 -15.24
CA LEU A 144 -0.50 0.04 -15.86
C LEU A 144 -1.27 -0.59 -17.01
N PHE A 145 -2.57 -0.81 -16.83
CA PHE A 145 -3.44 -1.33 -17.88
C PHE A 145 -3.49 -0.37 -19.09
N GLY A 146 -3.63 0.94 -18.84
CA GLY A 146 -3.56 1.94 -19.90
C GLY A 146 -2.26 1.90 -20.68
N PHE A 147 -1.11 1.74 -20.02
CA PHE A 147 0.19 1.62 -20.69
C PHE A 147 0.37 0.32 -21.49
N THR A 148 -0.25 -0.77 -21.06
CA THR A 148 -0.16 -2.05 -21.78
C THR A 148 -1.02 -2.09 -23.05
N LEU A 149 -2.03 -1.23 -23.14
CA LEU A 149 -2.93 -1.13 -24.31
C LEU A 149 -2.45 -0.12 -25.37
N THR A 150 -1.43 0.68 -25.09
CA THR A 150 -0.92 1.73 -25.99
C THR A 150 0.36 1.28 -26.67
#